data_b4fe51e2db502e9d3f2b635e90f0924b
#
_entry.id   b4fe51e2db502e9d3f2b635e90f0924b
#
_cell.length_a   1.000
_cell.length_b   1.000
_cell.length_c   1.000
_cell.angle_alpha   90.00
_cell.angle_beta   90.00
_cell.angle_gamma   90.00
#
_symmetry.space_group_name_H-M   'P 1'
#
loop_
_entity.id
_entity.type
_entity.pdbx_description
1 polymer ?
#
loop_
_entity_poly.entity_id
_entity_poly.type
_entity_poly.pdbx_seq_one_letter_code
_entity_poly.pdbx_strand_id
1 'polypeptide(L)'
;MTTGEKIKYFRNMRGISQETLGQFSSINSATIKKYEYGIRNPKPDQLLKIANALGISINIFMDFDIETVSDVLSLLFKLDDQIDMKFEADKDDDGNFKPATVKLSFKNNLINKKLCTYMKALEIREKMLNAKDEYSEEEYADSLQHINENIEEIKQHLLDDNMVVKKGTDRLTVKNYPN
;
A
#
# COMPACT_ATOMS: atom_id res chain seq x y z
N MET A 1 -6.71 -1.21 -7.69
CA MET A 1 -7.80 -2.02 -7.05
C MET A 1 -8.82 -1.09 -6.44
N THR A 2 -10.12 -1.32 -6.71
CA THR A 2 -11.24 -0.62 -6.05
C THR A 2 -11.36 -1.07 -4.57
N THR A 3 -12.09 -0.31 -3.78
CA THR A 3 -12.38 -0.68 -2.37
C THR A 3 -13.02 -2.07 -2.26
N GLY A 4 -13.94 -2.42 -3.15
CA GLY A 4 -14.59 -3.74 -3.17
C GLY A 4 -13.60 -4.87 -3.48
N GLU A 5 -12.73 -4.67 -4.45
CA GLU A 5 -11.67 -5.63 -4.80
C GLU A 5 -10.67 -5.81 -3.64
N LYS A 6 -10.30 -4.73 -2.94
CA LYS A 6 -9.46 -4.80 -1.75
C LYS A 6 -10.14 -5.64 -0.64
N ILE A 7 -11.43 -5.41 -0.38
CA ILE A 7 -12.21 -6.20 0.61
C ILE A 7 -12.16 -7.68 0.25
N LYS A 8 -12.47 -8.03 -1.00
CA LYS A 8 -12.45 -9.41 -1.50
C LYS A 8 -11.06 -10.03 -1.39
N TYR A 9 -10.01 -9.28 -1.74
CA TYR A 9 -8.62 -9.74 -1.66
C TYR A 9 -8.24 -10.13 -0.23
N PHE A 10 -8.39 -9.22 0.73
CA PHE A 10 -8.01 -9.48 2.13
C PHE A 10 -8.89 -10.55 2.79
N ARG A 11 -10.17 -10.63 2.42
CA ARG A 11 -11.04 -11.73 2.87
C ARG A 11 -10.53 -13.08 2.38
N ASN A 12 -10.16 -13.18 1.11
CA ASN A 12 -9.61 -14.40 0.54
C ASN A 12 -8.26 -14.78 1.19
N MET A 13 -7.39 -13.81 1.45
CA MET A 13 -6.13 -14.05 2.19
C MET A 13 -6.36 -14.61 3.59
N ARG A 14 -7.46 -14.24 4.25
CA ARG A 14 -7.86 -14.81 5.55
C ARG A 14 -8.56 -16.17 5.43
N GLY A 15 -8.83 -16.64 4.21
CA GLY A 15 -9.54 -17.91 3.96
C GLY A 15 -10.98 -17.93 4.47
N ILE A 16 -11.61 -16.77 4.65
CA ILE A 16 -12.97 -16.67 5.20
C ILE A 16 -14.02 -16.40 4.12
N SER A 17 -15.26 -16.88 4.37
CA SER A 17 -16.40 -16.63 3.48
C SER A 17 -16.95 -15.20 3.62
N GLN A 18 -17.78 -14.77 2.66
CA GLN A 18 -18.52 -13.51 2.77
C GLN A 18 -19.48 -13.51 3.99
N GLU A 19 -20.01 -14.66 4.33
CA GLU A 19 -20.86 -14.84 5.51
C GLU A 19 -20.07 -14.66 6.80
N THR A 20 -18.90 -15.30 6.90
CA THR A 20 -17.99 -15.16 8.05
C THR A 20 -17.51 -13.72 8.23
N LEU A 21 -17.12 -13.04 7.14
CA LEU A 21 -16.77 -11.63 7.20
C LEU A 21 -17.97 -10.77 7.65
N GLY A 22 -19.17 -11.10 7.18
CA GLY A 22 -20.41 -10.45 7.59
C GLY A 22 -20.64 -10.56 9.10
N GLN A 23 -20.46 -11.76 9.67
CA GLN A 23 -20.56 -12.00 11.10
C GLN A 23 -19.51 -11.20 11.90
N PHE A 24 -18.25 -11.27 11.52
CA PHE A 24 -17.14 -10.57 12.21
C PHE A 24 -17.27 -9.04 12.15
N SER A 25 -17.77 -8.50 11.03
CA SER A 25 -17.96 -7.06 10.84
C SER A 25 -19.34 -6.56 11.32
N SER A 26 -20.24 -7.46 11.76
CA SER A 26 -21.64 -7.13 12.06
C SER A 26 -22.36 -6.46 10.86
N ILE A 27 -22.05 -6.92 9.65
CA ILE A 27 -22.65 -6.47 8.39
C ILE A 27 -23.31 -7.68 7.71
N ASN A 28 -24.52 -7.50 7.19
CA ASN A 28 -25.19 -8.57 6.46
C ASN A 28 -24.34 -9.07 5.26
N SER A 29 -24.21 -10.40 5.10
CA SER A 29 -23.38 -11.01 4.06
C SER A 29 -23.79 -10.59 2.64
N ALA A 30 -25.10 -10.40 2.39
CA ALA A 30 -25.57 -9.86 1.11
C ALA A 30 -25.06 -8.42 0.85
N THR A 31 -24.81 -7.66 1.91
CA THR A 31 -24.21 -6.31 1.81
C THR A 31 -22.71 -6.41 1.53
N ILE A 32 -21.99 -7.32 2.21
CA ILE A 32 -20.57 -7.62 1.90
C ILE A 32 -20.43 -7.99 0.43
N LYS A 33 -21.29 -8.89 -0.07
CA LYS A 33 -21.32 -9.28 -1.48
C LYS A 33 -21.47 -8.05 -2.41
N LYS A 34 -22.41 -7.14 -2.11
CA LYS A 34 -22.62 -5.92 -2.90
C LYS A 34 -21.40 -5.00 -2.90
N TYR A 35 -20.65 -4.92 -1.79
CA TYR A 35 -19.41 -4.17 -1.69
C TYR A 35 -18.31 -4.78 -2.56
N GLU A 36 -18.09 -6.10 -2.46
CA GLU A 36 -17.07 -6.80 -3.24
C GLU A 36 -17.31 -6.75 -4.76
N TYR A 37 -18.57 -6.68 -5.19
CA TYR A 37 -18.93 -6.54 -6.60
C TYR A 37 -19.06 -5.08 -7.08
N GLY A 38 -18.77 -4.10 -6.22
CA GLY A 38 -18.86 -2.67 -6.59
C GLY A 38 -20.28 -2.17 -6.80
N ILE A 39 -21.32 -2.96 -6.44
CA ILE A 39 -22.74 -2.59 -6.57
C ILE A 39 -23.10 -1.47 -5.60
N ARG A 40 -22.38 -1.40 -4.49
CA ARG A 40 -22.55 -0.39 -3.45
C ARG A 40 -21.20 -0.09 -2.80
N ASN A 41 -20.94 1.19 -2.51
CA ASN A 41 -19.76 1.59 -1.74
C ASN A 41 -20.07 1.56 -0.23
N PRO A 42 -19.18 0.98 0.60
CA PRO A 42 -19.31 1.03 2.05
C PRO A 42 -19.10 2.46 2.56
N LYS A 43 -19.84 2.83 3.61
CA LYS A 43 -19.59 4.08 4.34
C LYS A 43 -18.35 3.96 5.24
N PRO A 44 -17.74 5.07 5.69
CA PRO A 44 -16.54 5.03 6.53
C PRO A 44 -16.66 4.17 7.80
N ASP A 45 -17.81 4.21 8.47
CA ASP A 45 -18.09 3.37 9.66
C ASP A 45 -18.11 1.87 9.32
N GLN A 46 -18.58 1.52 8.14
CA GLN A 46 -18.62 0.14 7.67
C GLN A 46 -17.24 -0.33 7.20
N LEU A 47 -16.46 0.56 6.57
CA LEU A 47 -15.06 0.28 6.24
C LEU A 47 -14.23 0.00 7.51
N LEU A 48 -14.46 0.76 8.58
CA LEU A 48 -13.79 0.52 9.86
C LEU A 48 -14.11 -0.86 10.43
N LYS A 49 -15.40 -1.26 10.41
CA LYS A 49 -15.83 -2.59 10.86
C LYS A 49 -15.20 -3.71 10.02
N ILE A 50 -15.18 -3.56 8.70
CA ILE A 50 -14.56 -4.52 7.78
C ILE A 50 -13.05 -4.59 8.02
N ALA A 51 -12.36 -3.44 8.15
CA ALA A 51 -10.93 -3.39 8.43
C ALA A 51 -10.58 -4.12 9.72
N ASN A 52 -11.33 -3.86 10.80
CA ASN A 52 -11.15 -4.56 12.08
C ASN A 52 -11.37 -6.06 11.94
N ALA A 53 -12.45 -6.47 11.28
CA ALA A 53 -12.77 -7.89 11.05
C ALA A 53 -11.71 -8.63 10.23
N LEU A 54 -11.05 -7.92 9.32
CA LEU A 54 -9.94 -8.43 8.52
C LEU A 54 -8.59 -8.32 9.21
N GLY A 55 -8.49 -7.62 10.34
CA GLY A 55 -7.24 -7.37 11.05
C GLY A 55 -6.26 -6.48 10.28
N ILE A 56 -6.75 -5.49 9.53
CA ILE A 56 -5.95 -4.57 8.71
C ILE A 56 -6.24 -3.11 9.04
N SER A 57 -5.39 -2.21 8.58
CA SER A 57 -5.62 -0.78 8.74
C SER A 57 -6.74 -0.28 7.83
N ILE A 58 -7.64 0.57 8.37
CA ILE A 58 -8.65 1.27 7.55
C ILE A 58 -8.01 2.11 6.43
N ASN A 59 -6.78 2.60 6.62
CA ASN A 59 -6.07 3.39 5.62
C ASN A 59 -5.86 2.64 4.28
N ILE A 60 -5.91 1.32 4.29
CA ILE A 60 -5.84 0.49 3.07
C ILE A 60 -7.04 0.75 2.14
N PHE A 61 -8.18 1.11 2.73
CA PHE A 61 -9.42 1.41 1.99
C PHE A 61 -9.60 2.90 1.69
N MET A 62 -8.76 3.76 2.27
CA MET A 62 -8.85 5.21 2.04
C MET A 62 -8.12 5.57 0.76
N ASP A 63 -8.80 6.25 -0.14
CA ASP A 63 -8.19 6.89 -1.28
C ASP A 63 -7.86 8.34 -0.90
N PHE A 64 -6.67 8.79 -1.24
CA PHE A 64 -6.22 10.15 -1.04
C PHE A 64 -6.16 10.85 -2.39
N ASP A 65 -6.93 11.91 -2.57
CA ASP A 65 -6.80 12.77 -3.74
C ASP A 65 -5.52 13.59 -3.58
N ILE A 66 -4.50 13.26 -4.35
CA ILE A 66 -3.21 13.97 -4.36
C ILE A 66 -3.07 14.63 -5.72
N GLU A 67 -3.34 15.92 -5.79
CA GLU A 67 -3.33 16.71 -7.01
C GLU A 67 -2.28 17.83 -6.98
N THR A 68 -1.93 18.31 -5.81
CA THR A 68 -1.05 19.48 -5.64
C THR A 68 0.24 19.14 -4.92
N VAL A 69 1.25 20.00 -5.09
CA VAL A 69 2.50 19.93 -4.30
C VAL A 69 2.19 20.01 -2.80
N SER A 70 1.18 20.79 -2.41
CA SER A 70 0.74 20.91 -1.02
C SER A 70 0.22 19.59 -0.46
N ASP A 71 -0.51 18.81 -1.25
CA ASP A 71 -1.03 17.50 -0.81
C ASP A 71 0.12 16.54 -0.55
N VAL A 72 1.09 16.46 -1.48
CA VAL A 72 2.30 15.63 -1.32
C VAL A 72 3.08 16.02 -0.07
N LEU A 73 3.39 17.32 0.09
CA LEU A 73 4.17 17.80 1.24
C LEU A 73 3.41 17.61 2.56
N SER A 74 2.09 17.79 2.56
CA SER A 74 1.25 17.58 3.74
C SER A 74 1.31 16.13 4.23
N LEU A 75 1.28 15.15 3.31
CA LEU A 75 1.43 13.73 3.67
C LEU A 75 2.85 13.43 4.15
N LEU A 76 3.87 13.97 3.47
CA LEU A 76 5.27 13.77 3.83
C LEU A 76 5.57 14.29 5.23
N PHE A 77 5.10 15.50 5.56
CA PHE A 77 5.31 16.08 6.88
C PHE A 77 4.56 15.32 7.97
N LYS A 78 3.33 14.86 7.72
CA LYS A 78 2.61 13.97 8.64
C LYS A 78 3.35 12.66 8.90
N LEU A 79 4.00 12.10 7.88
CA LEU A 79 4.84 10.92 8.05
C LEU A 79 6.04 11.23 8.93
N ASP A 80 6.76 12.35 8.69
CA ASP A 80 7.92 12.74 9.49
C ASP A 80 7.55 13.07 10.94
N ASP A 81 6.37 13.64 11.18
CA ASP A 81 5.86 13.86 12.53
C ASP A 81 5.59 12.57 13.31
N GLN A 82 5.19 11.50 12.65
CA GLN A 82 4.77 10.25 13.30
C GLN A 82 5.84 9.17 13.33
N ILE A 83 6.74 9.16 12.35
CA ILE A 83 7.83 8.20 12.21
C ILE A 83 9.11 8.93 11.82
N ASP A 84 10.26 8.40 12.26
CA ASP A 84 11.55 9.01 11.95
C ASP A 84 11.91 8.83 10.48
N MET A 85 11.88 9.91 9.71
CA MET A 85 12.36 9.95 8.33
C MET A 85 13.79 10.47 8.26
N LYS A 86 14.46 10.15 7.17
CA LYS A 86 15.80 10.62 6.83
C LYS A 86 15.72 11.32 5.48
N PHE A 87 16.15 12.59 5.47
CA PHE A 87 16.22 13.44 4.30
C PHE A 87 17.69 13.66 3.97
N GLU A 88 18.09 13.32 2.76
CA GLU A 88 19.47 13.45 2.28
C GLU A 88 19.46 14.09 0.91
N ALA A 89 20.45 14.94 0.64
CA ALA A 89 20.74 15.46 -0.70
C ALA A 89 22.22 15.89 -0.76
N ASP A 90 22.79 15.83 -1.96
CA ASP A 90 24.11 16.38 -2.20
C ASP A 90 24.06 17.92 -2.18
N LYS A 91 25.21 18.53 -1.91
CA LYS A 91 25.37 19.98 -1.96
C LYS A 91 26.24 20.39 -3.15
N ASP A 92 25.98 21.60 -3.65
CA ASP A 92 26.84 22.27 -4.61
C ASP A 92 28.05 22.96 -3.91
N ASP A 93 28.90 23.62 -4.68
CA ASP A 93 30.10 24.27 -4.17
C ASP A 93 29.78 25.50 -3.27
N ASP A 94 28.58 26.05 -3.38
CA ASP A 94 28.08 27.16 -2.56
C ASP A 94 27.34 26.66 -1.29
N GLY A 95 27.23 25.33 -1.11
CA GLY A 95 26.60 24.69 0.04
C GLY A 95 25.08 24.53 -0.04
N ASN A 96 24.44 24.83 -1.17
CA ASN A 96 23.03 24.64 -1.39
C ASN A 96 22.72 23.18 -1.73
N PHE A 97 21.59 22.67 -1.30
CA PHE A 97 21.14 21.32 -1.65
C PHE A 97 20.75 21.24 -3.14
N LYS A 98 21.22 20.17 -3.81
CA LYS A 98 20.89 19.86 -5.22
C LYS A 98 19.53 19.16 -5.28
N PRO A 99 18.46 19.76 -5.83
CA PRO A 99 17.12 19.18 -5.81
C PRO A 99 17.03 17.78 -6.46
N ALA A 100 17.79 17.55 -7.53
CA ALA A 100 17.80 16.27 -8.26
C ALA A 100 18.41 15.10 -7.45
N THR A 101 19.07 15.37 -6.32
CA THR A 101 19.74 14.38 -5.49
C THR A 101 18.98 14.09 -4.18
N VAL A 102 17.80 14.70 -3.99
CA VAL A 102 16.98 14.49 -2.80
C VAL A 102 16.59 13.03 -2.69
N LYS A 103 16.89 12.44 -1.53
CA LYS A 103 16.54 11.07 -1.16
C LYS A 103 15.79 11.07 0.13
N LEU A 104 14.76 10.22 0.20
CA LEU A 104 13.92 10.01 1.36
C LEU A 104 14.05 8.54 1.80
N SER A 105 14.24 8.32 3.08
CA SER A 105 14.24 6.99 3.67
C SER A 105 13.71 7.05 5.10
N PHE A 106 13.50 5.90 5.71
CA PHE A 106 13.04 5.80 7.09
C PHE A 106 14.21 5.35 7.98
N LYS A 107 14.28 5.85 9.22
CA LYS A 107 15.25 5.31 10.20
C LYS A 107 14.86 3.88 10.57
N ASN A 108 13.57 3.55 10.53
CA ASN A 108 13.09 2.20 10.77
C ASN A 108 13.47 1.26 9.61
N ASN A 109 14.36 0.31 9.91
CA ASN A 109 14.89 -0.62 8.91
C ASN A 109 13.85 -1.62 8.37
N LEU A 110 12.77 -1.90 9.10
CA LEU A 110 11.70 -2.77 8.62
C LEU A 110 10.98 -2.14 7.43
N ILE A 111 10.64 -0.85 7.53
CA ILE A 111 10.02 -0.12 6.41
C ILE A 111 10.95 -0.13 5.19
N ASN A 112 12.23 0.19 5.38
CA ASN A 112 13.20 0.19 4.29
C ASN A 112 13.33 -1.20 3.62
N LYS A 113 13.35 -2.30 4.40
CA LYS A 113 13.35 -3.66 3.85
C LYS A 113 12.11 -3.95 3.01
N LYS A 114 10.92 -3.51 3.46
CA LYS A 114 9.67 -3.65 2.73
C LYS A 114 9.71 -2.86 1.42
N LEU A 115 10.21 -1.62 1.46
CA LEU A 115 10.42 -0.82 0.25
C LEU A 115 11.40 -1.48 -0.72
N CYS A 116 12.49 -2.11 -0.24
CA CYS A 116 13.39 -2.86 -1.11
C CYS A 116 12.70 -4.01 -1.85
N THR A 117 11.72 -4.68 -1.23
CA THR A 117 10.94 -5.71 -1.92
C THR A 117 10.13 -5.11 -3.06
N TYR A 118 9.47 -3.99 -2.83
CA TYR A 118 8.73 -3.27 -3.87
C TYR A 118 9.64 -2.75 -4.98
N MET A 119 10.80 -2.17 -4.62
CA MET A 119 11.78 -1.66 -5.59
C MET A 119 12.30 -2.74 -6.54
N LYS A 120 12.52 -3.97 -6.07
CA LYS A 120 12.91 -5.10 -6.94
C LYS A 120 11.84 -5.41 -8.00
N ALA A 121 10.57 -5.33 -7.63
CA ALA A 121 9.49 -5.54 -8.59
C ALA A 121 9.43 -4.40 -9.64
N LEU A 122 9.67 -3.16 -9.23
CA LEU A 122 9.77 -2.03 -10.15
C LEU A 122 10.97 -2.15 -11.09
N GLU A 123 12.11 -2.64 -10.62
CA GLU A 123 13.30 -2.90 -11.45
C GLU A 123 13.02 -3.93 -12.55
N ILE A 124 12.29 -5.01 -12.23
CA ILE A 124 11.87 -6.00 -13.22
C ILE A 124 10.98 -5.36 -14.29
N ARG A 125 10.03 -4.53 -13.87
CA ARG A 125 9.16 -3.78 -14.79
C ARG A 125 9.96 -2.84 -15.70
N GLU A 126 10.91 -2.12 -15.15
CA GLU A 126 11.76 -1.20 -15.91
C GLU A 126 12.61 -1.94 -16.95
N LYS A 127 13.20 -3.08 -16.58
CA LYS A 127 13.91 -3.95 -17.53
C LYS A 127 13.01 -4.40 -18.68
N MET A 128 11.77 -4.79 -18.39
CA MET A 128 10.81 -5.18 -19.42
C MET A 128 10.43 -4.01 -20.33
N LEU A 129 10.25 -2.80 -19.77
CA LEU A 129 9.96 -1.60 -20.56
C LEU A 129 11.11 -1.26 -21.51
N ASN A 130 12.35 -1.48 -21.10
CA ASN A 130 13.54 -1.20 -21.91
C ASN A 130 13.83 -2.30 -22.96
N ALA A 131 13.27 -3.49 -22.79
CA ALA A 131 13.45 -4.63 -23.70
C ALA A 131 12.29 -4.80 -24.71
N LYS A 132 11.48 -3.77 -24.92
CA LYS A 132 10.29 -3.83 -25.78
C LYS A 132 10.56 -4.39 -27.17
N ASP A 133 11.68 -4.01 -27.77
CA ASP A 133 12.06 -4.39 -29.15
C ASP A 133 12.54 -5.84 -29.26
N GLU A 134 12.71 -6.55 -28.15
CA GLU A 134 13.15 -7.96 -28.09
C GLU A 134 11.97 -8.94 -28.15
N TYR A 135 10.73 -8.47 -28.10
CA TYR A 135 9.50 -9.27 -28.01
C TYR A 135 8.52 -8.91 -29.14
N SER A 136 7.65 -9.83 -29.50
CA SER A 136 6.47 -9.48 -30.29
C SER A 136 5.49 -8.61 -29.47
N GLU A 137 4.60 -7.88 -30.14
CA GLU A 137 3.65 -6.98 -29.45
C GLU A 137 2.75 -7.76 -28.46
N GLU A 138 2.34 -8.97 -28.83
CA GLU A 138 1.48 -9.83 -28.00
C GLU A 138 2.24 -10.35 -26.76
N GLU A 139 3.43 -10.90 -26.93
CA GLU A 139 4.27 -11.39 -25.84
C GLU A 139 4.67 -10.27 -24.88
N TYR A 140 4.99 -9.10 -25.41
CA TYR A 140 5.31 -7.92 -24.60
C TYR A 140 4.12 -7.47 -23.76
N ALA A 141 2.93 -7.36 -24.36
CA ALA A 141 1.73 -6.93 -23.68
C ALA A 141 1.34 -7.91 -22.56
N ASP A 142 1.38 -9.21 -22.83
CA ASP A 142 1.07 -10.26 -21.85
C ASP A 142 2.08 -10.25 -20.69
N SER A 143 3.38 -10.20 -20.98
CA SER A 143 4.45 -10.14 -19.98
C SER A 143 4.33 -8.90 -19.11
N LEU A 144 4.07 -7.73 -19.70
CA LEU A 144 3.92 -6.47 -18.96
C LEU A 144 2.67 -6.49 -18.07
N GLN A 145 1.58 -7.09 -18.54
CA GLN A 145 0.37 -7.28 -17.73
C GLN A 145 0.67 -8.15 -16.52
N HIS A 146 1.30 -9.30 -16.67
CA HIS A 146 1.68 -10.19 -15.56
C HIS A 146 2.60 -9.51 -14.55
N ILE A 147 3.58 -8.72 -15.02
CA ILE A 147 4.46 -7.95 -14.13
C ILE A 147 3.67 -6.92 -13.33
N ASN A 148 2.74 -6.20 -13.95
CA ASN A 148 1.91 -5.21 -13.26
C ASN A 148 0.97 -5.87 -12.23
N GLU A 149 0.37 -7.02 -12.55
CA GLU A 149 -0.45 -7.82 -11.63
C GLU A 149 0.38 -8.26 -10.42
N ASN A 150 1.58 -8.77 -10.64
CA ASN A 150 2.52 -9.17 -9.58
C ASN A 150 2.91 -7.98 -8.67
N ILE A 151 3.15 -6.80 -9.26
CA ILE A 151 3.43 -5.57 -8.49
C ILE A 151 2.25 -5.22 -7.58
N GLU A 152 1.01 -5.32 -8.07
CA GLU A 152 -0.17 -5.07 -7.25
C GLU A 152 -0.34 -6.10 -6.13
N GLU A 153 -0.08 -7.38 -6.38
CA GLU A 153 -0.07 -8.42 -5.35
C GLU A 153 0.98 -8.15 -4.27
N ILE A 154 2.21 -7.76 -4.68
CA ILE A 154 3.28 -7.38 -3.75
C ILE A 154 2.84 -6.21 -2.88
N LYS A 155 2.24 -5.15 -3.45
CA LYS A 155 1.72 -4.02 -2.68
C LYS A 155 0.70 -4.48 -1.64
N GLN A 156 -0.29 -5.30 -2.03
CA GLN A 156 -1.31 -5.78 -1.10
C GLN A 156 -0.70 -6.64 0.02
N HIS A 157 0.26 -7.50 -0.31
CA HIS A 157 0.96 -8.30 0.68
C HIS A 157 1.78 -7.43 1.66
N LEU A 158 2.44 -6.38 1.18
CA LEU A 158 3.18 -5.44 2.02
C LEU A 158 2.26 -4.62 2.94
N LEU A 159 1.03 -4.32 2.50
CA LEU A 159 0.02 -3.62 3.30
C LEU A 159 -0.58 -4.48 4.42
N ASP A 160 -0.43 -5.79 4.38
CA ASP A 160 -0.90 -6.72 5.42
C ASP A 160 0.03 -6.80 6.65
N ASP A 161 0.96 -5.87 6.78
CA ASP A 161 1.91 -5.83 7.89
C ASP A 161 1.40 -4.94 9.03
N ASN A 162 1.09 -5.55 10.17
CA ASN A 162 0.58 -4.88 11.36
C ASN A 162 1.67 -4.51 12.39
N MET A 163 2.95 -4.56 11.99
CA MET A 163 4.05 -4.13 12.84
C MET A 163 3.95 -2.64 13.15
N VAL A 164 4.01 -2.32 14.43
CA VAL A 164 3.90 -0.92 14.88
C VAL A 164 5.21 -0.19 14.61
N VAL A 165 5.09 0.96 13.96
CA VAL A 165 6.17 1.92 13.78
C VAL A 165 5.81 3.21 14.50
N LYS A 166 6.74 3.74 15.30
CA LYS A 166 6.56 5.00 16.04
C LYS A 166 7.88 5.76 16.07
N LYS A 167 7.80 7.08 16.10
CA LYS A 167 8.94 7.97 16.25
C LYS A 167 9.72 7.66 17.54
N GLY A 168 11.03 7.61 17.44
CA GLY A 168 11.93 7.41 18.59
C GLY A 168 11.93 6.01 19.21
N THR A 169 11.42 4.98 18.54
CA THR A 169 11.46 3.60 19.04
C THR A 169 11.72 2.57 17.97
N ASP A 170 12.63 1.63 18.28
CA ASP A 170 12.90 0.45 17.46
C ASP A 170 12.19 -0.81 17.99
N ARG A 171 11.31 -0.67 19.00
CA ARG A 171 10.56 -1.81 19.52
C ARG A 171 9.58 -2.33 18.48
N LEU A 172 9.71 -3.62 18.17
CA LEU A 172 8.79 -4.33 17.30
C LEU A 172 7.59 -4.81 18.14
N THR A 173 6.43 -4.24 17.88
CA THR A 173 5.16 -4.69 18.46
C THR A 173 4.14 -4.84 17.33
N VAL A 174 3.15 -5.70 17.52
CA VAL A 174 2.09 -5.93 16.55
C VAL A 174 0.84 -5.19 17.01
N LYS A 175 0.19 -4.47 16.11
CA LYS A 175 -1.10 -3.87 16.38
C LYS A 175 -2.19 -4.93 16.24
N ASN A 176 -2.88 -5.22 17.33
CA ASN A 176 -4.09 -6.04 17.29
C ASN A 176 -5.29 -5.15 16.97
N TYR A 177 -6.03 -5.51 15.94
CA TYR A 177 -7.30 -4.87 15.65
C TYR A 177 -8.40 -5.60 16.44
N PRO A 178 -9.32 -4.88 17.09
CA PRO A 178 -10.42 -5.53 17.81
C PRO A 178 -11.31 -6.30 16.83
N ASN A 179 -11.61 -7.53 17.19
CA ASN A 179 -12.59 -8.38 16.48
C ASN A 179 -13.99 -7.86 16.69
#